data_f56f5318c41922ce823a9343b89e79c2
#
_entry.id   f56f5318c41922ce823a9343b89e79c2
#
_cell.length_a   1.000
_cell.length_b   1.000
_cell.length_c   1.000
_cell.angle_alpha   90.00
_cell.angle_beta   90.00
_cell.angle_gamma   90.00
#
_symmetry.space_group_name_H-M   'P 1'
#
loop_
_entity.id
_entity.type
_entity.pdbx_description
1 polymer ?
#
loop_
_entity_poly.entity_id
_entity_poly.type
_entity_poly.pdbx_seq_one_letter_code
_entity_poly.pdbx_strand_id
1 'polypeptide(L)'
;MRYGQNGRKKGLENMKNHIGAAVIMAAGLGLAAADAAPSDPGVDAHVAAAQKAAGLDFPGTLARICLPGVDAAAAARAAGTAPAAPPQPRVIPDRDTWFAEPAKVFDNFYWVGTKVHNSWVIKTSAGLIVLDTLFNYASEPEIVDGIKKLGLDPATIKYVIITHGHGDHDEGAKLLQDKYGAHVIMGAPDWDSITKANNMPGGVPKRDIVATDGQKLTLGDETVTIITTPGHTPGTLSMIFPVKDHGKTLTVAYSGGTAFNFPRDPAHFDTYIASQHKFAAAAAAAGATILISNHSEFDQAYLKVNFARKPGQDSPFVIGPDAIARYFTVTGECAEAEKLRLKGS
;
A
#
# COMPACT_ATOMS: atom_id res chain seq x y z
N MET A 1 -23.87 -24.88 58.46
CA MET A 1 -22.98 -25.68 59.34
C MET A 1 -21.59 -25.22 58.98
N ARG A 2 -21.03 -24.30 59.74
CA ARG A 2 -20.19 -24.38 60.92
C ARG A 2 -18.90 -25.15 60.68
N TYR A 3 -17.80 -24.37 60.79
CA TYR A 3 -16.49 -24.59 61.46
C TYR A 3 -15.46 -25.38 60.64
N GLY A 4 -14.17 -25.07 60.60
CA GLY A 4 -13.37 -24.35 61.58
C GLY A 4 -12.00 -23.95 61.07
N GLN A 5 -11.54 -22.85 61.66
CA GLN A 5 -10.17 -22.36 61.67
C GLN A 5 -9.24 -23.25 62.55
N ASN A 6 -7.97 -23.36 62.15
CA ASN A 6 -6.81 -23.44 63.06
C ASN A 6 -5.59 -23.52 62.15
N GLY A 7 -4.61 -22.64 62.12
CA GLY A 7 -3.97 -21.98 63.24
C GLY A 7 -2.68 -22.72 63.57
N ARG A 8 -1.50 -22.18 63.13
CA ARG A 8 -0.27 -22.21 63.92
C ARG A 8 0.83 -21.31 63.33
N LYS A 9 1.08 -20.26 64.08
CA LYS A 9 2.34 -19.50 64.10
C LYS A 9 3.44 -20.32 64.70
N LYS A 10 4.67 -20.20 64.16
CA LYS A 10 6.00 -20.35 64.80
C LYS A 10 6.98 -20.44 63.64
N GLY A 11 8.10 -19.73 63.56
CA GLY A 11 8.82 -18.91 64.48
C GLY A 11 9.84 -18.10 63.70
N LEU A 12 9.97 -16.85 64.05
CA LEU A 12 11.15 -16.03 63.78
C LEU A 12 12.26 -16.54 64.73
N GLU A 13 13.45 -16.81 64.20
CA GLU A 13 14.70 -16.50 64.92
C GLU A 13 15.90 -16.84 64.04
N ASN A 14 16.74 -15.82 63.88
CA ASN A 14 18.17 -15.84 63.67
C ASN A 14 18.81 -16.56 62.48
N MET A 15 19.25 -15.73 61.52
CA MET A 15 20.64 -15.83 61.05
C MET A 15 21.16 -14.47 60.64
N LYS A 16 22.02 -13.93 61.47
CA LYS A 16 22.85 -12.73 61.25
C LYS A 16 24.03 -13.12 60.34
N ASN A 17 24.33 -12.14 59.43
CA ASN A 17 25.66 -11.86 58.92
C ASN A 17 26.40 -12.89 58.04
N HIS A 18 26.37 -12.63 56.71
CA HIS A 18 27.60 -12.57 55.91
C HIS A 18 27.34 -11.61 54.77
N ILE A 19 27.82 -10.37 54.96
CA ILE A 19 27.93 -9.38 53.87
C ILE A 19 29.19 -9.79 53.09
N GLY A 20 29.01 -10.55 52.04
CA GLY A 20 30.01 -10.75 50.99
C GLY A 20 29.87 -9.62 49.96
N ALA A 21 30.81 -8.69 49.93
CA ALA A 21 30.92 -7.69 48.90
C ALA A 21 31.16 -8.36 47.53
N ALA A 22 30.13 -8.55 46.75
CA ALA A 22 30.26 -8.87 45.33
C ALA A 22 30.59 -7.59 44.59
N VAL A 23 31.84 -7.43 44.21
CA VAL A 23 32.28 -6.41 43.25
C VAL A 23 31.63 -6.77 41.91
N ILE A 24 30.54 -6.08 41.54
CA ILE A 24 29.97 -6.13 40.21
C ILE A 24 30.91 -5.30 39.33
N MET A 25 31.82 -5.95 38.61
CA MET A 25 32.46 -5.34 37.44
C MET A 25 31.35 -5.12 36.40
N ALA A 26 30.87 -3.92 36.30
CA ALA A 26 30.08 -3.45 35.15
C ALA A 26 31.03 -3.40 33.97
N ALA A 27 31.05 -4.48 33.17
CA ALA A 27 31.62 -4.45 31.84
C ALA A 27 30.70 -3.52 31.03
N GLY A 28 31.11 -2.27 30.92
CA GLY A 28 30.50 -1.31 30.01
C GLY A 28 30.68 -1.82 28.58
N LEU A 29 29.67 -2.50 28.05
CA LEU A 29 29.51 -2.63 26.61
C LEU A 29 29.22 -1.21 26.11
N GLY A 30 30.27 -0.48 25.75
CA GLY A 30 30.16 0.70 24.91
C GLY A 30 29.54 0.26 23.58
N LEU A 31 28.23 0.42 23.43
CA LEU A 31 27.63 0.53 22.13
C LEU A 31 28.30 1.76 21.51
N ALA A 32 29.34 1.55 20.71
CA ALA A 32 29.79 2.54 19.76
C ALA A 32 28.57 2.81 18.87
N ALA A 33 27.92 3.95 19.08
CA ALA A 33 27.06 4.51 18.08
C ALA A 33 27.95 4.63 16.85
N ALA A 34 27.68 3.83 15.81
CA ALA A 34 28.29 4.08 14.52
C ALA A 34 27.91 5.53 14.18
N ASP A 35 28.88 6.43 14.18
CA ASP A 35 28.70 7.78 13.70
C ASP A 35 28.15 7.64 12.27
N ALA A 36 26.87 7.89 12.10
CA ALA A 36 26.28 8.01 10.77
C ALA A 36 27.05 9.13 10.08
N ALA A 37 27.60 8.85 8.90
CA ALA A 37 28.24 9.87 8.10
C ALA A 37 27.31 11.11 8.05
N PRO A 38 27.86 12.34 8.14
CA PRO A 38 27.04 13.53 8.11
C PRO A 38 26.17 13.49 6.85
N SER A 39 24.85 13.60 7.04
CA SER A 39 23.89 13.63 5.95
C SER A 39 24.08 14.94 5.16
N ASP A 40 23.82 14.89 3.86
CA ASP A 40 23.74 16.10 3.03
C ASP A 40 22.65 17.02 3.61
N PRO A 41 22.93 18.31 3.92
CA PRO A 41 21.93 19.23 4.44
C PRO A 41 20.67 19.34 3.57
N GLY A 42 20.78 19.11 2.27
CA GLY A 42 19.64 19.04 1.35
C GLY A 42 18.76 17.82 1.61
N VAL A 43 19.35 16.67 1.87
CA VAL A 43 18.63 15.44 2.23
C VAL A 43 17.83 15.66 3.52
N ASP A 44 18.46 16.22 4.55
CA ASP A 44 17.82 16.47 5.84
C ASP A 44 16.64 17.46 5.72
N ALA A 45 16.78 18.49 4.89
CA ALA A 45 15.74 19.46 4.63
C ALA A 45 14.49 18.79 3.99
N HIS A 46 14.69 17.97 2.97
CA HIS A 46 13.60 17.23 2.33
C HIS A 46 12.94 16.22 3.28
N VAL A 47 13.73 15.47 4.05
CA VAL A 47 13.19 14.53 5.06
C VAL A 47 12.38 15.28 6.11
N ALA A 48 12.84 16.42 6.61
CA ALA A 48 12.11 17.23 7.58
C ALA A 48 10.80 17.79 7.01
N ALA A 49 10.80 18.22 5.74
CA ALA A 49 9.59 18.66 5.04
C ALA A 49 8.57 17.50 4.90
N ALA A 50 9.04 16.31 4.50
CA ALA A 50 8.22 15.12 4.42
C ALA A 50 7.64 14.72 5.79
N GLN A 51 8.44 14.74 6.86
CA GLN A 51 7.99 14.44 8.23
C GLN A 51 6.89 15.39 8.68
N LYS A 52 7.09 16.71 8.44
CA LYS A 52 6.08 17.72 8.74
C LYS A 52 4.79 17.49 7.98
N ALA A 53 4.87 17.16 6.70
CA ALA A 53 3.72 16.89 5.85
C ALA A 53 2.99 15.60 6.23
N ALA A 54 3.71 14.55 6.60
CA ALA A 54 3.13 13.26 6.97
C ALA A 54 2.23 13.37 8.21
N GLY A 55 2.66 14.10 9.22
CA GLY A 55 1.90 14.22 10.47
C GLY A 55 1.50 12.87 11.04
N LEU A 56 0.24 12.74 11.43
CA LEU A 56 -0.34 11.48 11.90
C LEU A 56 -1.07 10.70 10.80
N ASP A 57 -1.25 11.30 9.61
CA ASP A 57 -2.03 10.70 8.55
C ASP A 57 -1.22 9.71 7.69
N PHE A 58 0.09 9.95 7.53
CA PHE A 58 0.94 9.19 6.60
C PHE A 58 2.23 8.63 7.22
N PRO A 59 2.20 8.09 8.47
CA PRO A 59 3.41 7.55 9.11
C PRO A 59 3.96 6.33 8.34
N GLY A 60 3.10 5.49 7.78
CA GLY A 60 3.50 4.33 6.98
C GLY A 60 4.17 4.74 5.67
N THR A 61 3.60 5.72 4.96
CA THR A 61 4.21 6.28 3.74
C THR A 61 5.60 6.85 4.04
N LEU A 62 5.71 7.69 5.07
CA LEU A 62 6.99 8.27 5.49
C LEU A 62 8.02 7.19 5.83
N ALA A 63 7.64 6.21 6.65
CA ALA A 63 8.53 5.13 7.06
C ALA A 63 9.00 4.30 5.87
N ARG A 64 8.11 4.05 4.91
CA ARG A 64 8.37 3.17 3.77
C ARG A 64 9.30 3.78 2.73
N ILE A 65 9.18 5.07 2.45
CA ILE A 65 9.86 5.69 1.31
C ILE A 65 10.89 6.77 1.69
N CYS A 66 10.89 7.25 2.94
CA CYS A 66 11.75 8.37 3.35
C CYS A 66 12.88 7.95 4.30
N LEU A 67 12.65 6.91 5.11
CA LEU A 67 13.62 6.50 6.12
C LEU A 67 14.63 5.51 5.54
N PRO A 68 15.95 5.72 5.76
CA PRO A 68 16.98 4.80 5.25
C PRO A 68 16.82 3.39 5.83
N GLY A 69 17.02 2.39 5.01
CA GLY A 69 17.14 0.99 5.45
C GLY A 69 15.86 0.17 5.45
N VAL A 70 14.68 0.76 5.35
CA VAL A 70 13.42 -0.01 5.29
C VAL A 70 13.36 -0.91 4.05
N ASP A 71 13.97 -0.47 2.94
CA ASP A 71 14.07 -1.22 1.68
C ASP A 71 15.50 -1.55 1.24
N ALA A 72 16.47 -1.58 2.15
CA ALA A 72 17.87 -1.84 1.78
C ALA A 72 18.04 -3.13 0.95
N ALA A 73 17.31 -4.19 1.29
CA ALA A 73 17.34 -5.45 0.53
C ALA A 73 16.67 -5.34 -0.85
N ALA A 74 15.60 -4.56 -0.97
CA ALA A 74 14.93 -4.30 -2.26
C ALA A 74 15.81 -3.37 -3.12
N ALA A 75 16.41 -2.36 -2.52
CA ALA A 75 17.34 -1.46 -3.17
C ALA A 75 18.60 -2.21 -3.67
N ALA A 76 19.19 -3.09 -2.87
CA ALA A 76 20.33 -3.90 -3.27
C ALA A 76 20.02 -4.85 -4.44
N ARG A 77 18.81 -5.40 -4.46
CA ARG A 77 18.34 -6.20 -5.62
C ARG A 77 18.12 -5.35 -6.86
N ALA A 78 17.50 -4.18 -6.72
CA ALA A 78 17.29 -3.25 -7.83
C ALA A 78 18.60 -2.70 -8.40
N ALA A 79 19.60 -2.48 -7.55
CA ALA A 79 20.95 -2.05 -7.97
C ALA A 79 21.80 -3.17 -8.58
N GLY A 80 21.32 -4.42 -8.60
CA GLY A 80 22.09 -5.57 -9.08
C GLY A 80 23.31 -5.91 -8.21
N THR A 81 23.42 -5.33 -7.01
CA THR A 81 24.54 -5.55 -6.08
C THR A 81 24.29 -6.75 -5.15
N ALA A 82 23.03 -7.20 -5.03
CA ALA A 82 22.72 -8.47 -4.38
C ALA A 82 22.85 -9.61 -5.39
N PRO A 83 23.45 -10.76 -5.01
CA PRO A 83 23.41 -11.94 -5.86
C PRO A 83 21.97 -12.26 -6.25
N ALA A 84 21.71 -12.49 -7.54
CA ALA A 84 20.44 -13.02 -7.96
C ALA A 84 20.25 -14.39 -7.29
N ALA A 85 19.41 -14.43 -6.25
CA ALA A 85 19.01 -15.71 -5.70
C ALA A 85 18.32 -16.50 -6.82
N PRO A 86 18.61 -17.82 -6.95
CA PRO A 86 17.85 -18.63 -7.90
C PRO A 86 16.37 -18.46 -7.61
N PRO A 87 15.52 -18.44 -8.67
CA PRO A 87 14.08 -18.28 -8.48
C PRO A 87 13.57 -19.41 -7.58
N GLN A 88 13.24 -19.04 -6.36
CA GLN A 88 12.60 -19.97 -5.43
C GLN A 88 11.11 -19.95 -5.71
N PRO A 89 10.44 -21.12 -5.69
CA PRO A 89 8.99 -21.13 -5.70
C PRO A 89 8.47 -20.22 -4.60
N ARG A 90 7.49 -19.35 -4.90
CA ARG A 90 6.89 -18.49 -3.89
C ARG A 90 6.28 -19.36 -2.80
N VAL A 91 6.75 -19.21 -1.57
CA VAL A 91 6.07 -19.78 -0.41
C VAL A 91 4.82 -18.94 -0.18
N ILE A 92 3.65 -19.58 -0.25
CA ILE A 92 2.39 -18.90 0.09
C ILE A 92 2.39 -18.72 1.61
N PRO A 93 2.27 -17.47 2.11
CA PRO A 93 2.22 -17.20 3.54
C PRO A 93 0.96 -17.83 4.18
N ASP A 94 1.03 -18.11 5.49
CA ASP A 94 -0.14 -18.58 6.24
C ASP A 94 -1.31 -17.61 6.05
N ARG A 95 -2.50 -18.15 5.80
CA ARG A 95 -3.71 -17.38 5.47
C ARG A 95 -3.98 -16.26 6.48
N ASP A 96 -3.78 -16.54 7.76
CA ASP A 96 -4.04 -15.58 8.84
C ASP A 96 -3.12 -14.35 8.81
N THR A 97 -2.01 -14.40 8.06
CA THR A 97 -1.08 -13.28 7.94
C THR A 97 -1.54 -12.25 6.90
N TRP A 98 -2.35 -12.64 5.92
CA TRP A 98 -2.75 -11.77 4.81
C TRP A 98 -4.26 -11.64 4.62
N PHE A 99 -5.06 -12.66 4.96
CA PHE A 99 -6.51 -12.65 4.74
C PHE A 99 -7.19 -11.56 5.57
N ALA A 100 -8.18 -10.90 4.95
CA ALA A 100 -9.01 -9.90 5.59
C ALA A 100 -10.47 -10.03 5.15
N GLU A 101 -11.42 -9.67 6.01
CA GLU A 101 -12.82 -9.68 5.64
C GLU A 101 -13.12 -8.50 4.70
N PRO A 102 -13.88 -8.71 3.61
CA PRO A 102 -14.23 -7.66 2.68
C PRO A 102 -15.19 -6.65 3.32
N ALA A 103 -15.15 -5.40 2.86
CA ALA A 103 -15.91 -4.32 3.47
C ALA A 103 -16.62 -3.45 2.42
N LYS A 104 -17.86 -3.04 2.71
CA LYS A 104 -18.51 -1.93 2.02
C LYS A 104 -17.97 -0.62 2.61
N VAL A 105 -17.31 0.19 1.78
CA VAL A 105 -16.71 1.46 2.20
C VAL A 105 -17.63 2.64 1.94
N PHE A 106 -18.23 2.68 0.75
CA PHE A 106 -19.25 3.65 0.32
C PHE A 106 -20.42 2.94 -0.34
N ASP A 107 -21.45 3.64 -0.77
CA ASP A 107 -22.67 3.02 -1.31
C ASP A 107 -22.41 2.19 -2.56
N ASN A 108 -21.44 2.62 -3.38
CA ASN A 108 -21.04 1.95 -4.63
C ASN A 108 -19.57 1.55 -4.65
N PHE A 109 -18.87 1.53 -3.50
CA PHE A 109 -17.44 1.26 -3.45
C PHE A 109 -17.09 0.29 -2.31
N TYR A 110 -16.33 -0.75 -2.64
CA TYR A 110 -16.06 -1.88 -1.76
C TYR A 110 -14.57 -2.21 -1.77
N TRP A 111 -14.08 -2.67 -0.62
CA TRP A 111 -12.73 -3.16 -0.44
C TRP A 111 -12.73 -4.69 -0.38
N VAL A 112 -11.86 -5.31 -1.17
CA VAL A 112 -11.67 -6.76 -1.27
C VAL A 112 -10.17 -7.11 -1.26
N GLY A 113 -9.40 -6.34 -0.51
CA GLY A 113 -7.96 -6.48 -0.38
C GLY A 113 -7.54 -7.41 0.74
N THR A 114 -6.22 -7.57 0.86
CA THR A 114 -5.57 -8.26 1.98
C THR A 114 -5.20 -7.25 3.08
N LYS A 115 -4.63 -7.73 4.20
CA LYS A 115 -4.09 -6.85 5.25
C LYS A 115 -3.02 -5.87 4.74
N VAL A 116 -2.37 -6.18 3.62
CA VAL A 116 -1.26 -5.41 3.05
C VAL A 116 -1.61 -4.78 1.71
N HIS A 117 -2.12 -5.57 0.76
CA HIS A 117 -2.38 -5.14 -0.61
C HIS A 117 -3.86 -4.84 -0.80
N ASN A 118 -4.15 -3.72 -1.44
CA ASN A 118 -5.51 -3.28 -1.66
C ASN A 118 -6.02 -3.76 -3.02
N SER A 119 -7.27 -4.20 -3.05
CA SER A 119 -8.08 -4.36 -4.24
C SER A 119 -9.46 -3.76 -3.96
N TRP A 120 -10.04 -3.13 -4.96
CA TRP A 120 -11.28 -2.38 -4.81
C TRP A 120 -12.29 -2.73 -5.87
N VAL A 121 -13.56 -2.56 -5.56
CA VAL A 121 -14.66 -2.79 -6.49
C VAL A 121 -15.53 -1.55 -6.57
N ILE A 122 -15.70 -1.02 -7.76
CA ILE A 122 -16.70 0.01 -8.07
C ILE A 122 -17.94 -0.72 -8.62
N LYS A 123 -19.07 -0.57 -7.93
CA LYS A 123 -20.36 -1.03 -8.41
C LYS A 123 -21.01 0.05 -9.26
N THR A 124 -21.42 -0.31 -10.45
CA THR A 124 -22.14 0.57 -11.38
C THR A 124 -23.51 -0.01 -11.73
N SER A 125 -24.33 0.74 -12.43
CA SER A 125 -25.62 0.26 -12.94
C SER A 125 -25.49 -0.81 -14.04
N ALA A 126 -24.28 -0.99 -14.63
CA ALA A 126 -24.03 -1.93 -15.74
C ALA A 126 -23.03 -3.05 -15.39
N GLY A 127 -22.60 -3.15 -14.13
CA GLY A 127 -21.70 -4.19 -13.67
C GLY A 127 -20.61 -3.66 -12.72
N LEU A 128 -19.53 -4.41 -12.59
CA LEU A 128 -18.43 -4.12 -11.66
C LEU A 128 -17.15 -3.76 -12.40
N ILE A 129 -16.40 -2.81 -11.82
CA ILE A 129 -15.00 -2.50 -12.17
C ILE A 129 -14.16 -2.93 -10.98
N VAL A 130 -13.15 -3.77 -11.19
CA VAL A 130 -12.17 -4.18 -10.18
C VAL A 130 -10.89 -3.37 -10.38
N LEU A 131 -10.30 -2.85 -9.29
CA LEU A 131 -9.04 -2.12 -9.30
C LEU A 131 -8.01 -2.97 -8.57
N ASP A 132 -6.96 -3.40 -9.28
CA ASP A 132 -5.94 -4.37 -8.90
C ASP A 132 -6.48 -5.78 -8.56
N THR A 133 -5.64 -6.80 -8.70
CA THR A 133 -6.08 -8.19 -8.60
C THR A 133 -5.30 -9.05 -7.60
N LEU A 134 -4.39 -8.44 -6.82
CA LEU A 134 -3.61 -9.11 -5.79
C LEU A 134 -2.67 -10.20 -6.34
N PHE A 135 -1.92 -10.85 -5.46
CA PHE A 135 -1.23 -12.09 -5.78
C PHE A 135 -2.23 -13.20 -6.13
N ASN A 136 -1.87 -14.11 -7.00
CA ASN A 136 -2.75 -15.19 -7.48
C ASN A 136 -3.35 -16.05 -6.35
N TYR A 137 -2.60 -16.30 -5.27
CA TYR A 137 -3.11 -17.06 -4.13
C TYR A 137 -4.19 -16.33 -3.32
N ALA A 138 -4.23 -15.01 -3.41
CA ALA A 138 -5.19 -14.15 -2.70
C ALA A 138 -6.38 -13.73 -3.59
N SER A 139 -6.23 -13.76 -4.92
CA SER A 139 -7.21 -13.22 -5.86
C SER A 139 -8.60 -13.86 -5.74
N GLU A 140 -8.69 -15.19 -5.72
CA GLU A 140 -9.99 -15.86 -5.61
C GLU A 140 -10.63 -15.68 -4.23
N PRO A 141 -9.92 -15.94 -3.09
CA PRO A 141 -10.52 -15.84 -1.76
C PRO A 141 -10.84 -14.41 -1.32
N GLU A 142 -10.09 -13.40 -1.78
CA GLU A 142 -10.36 -12.00 -1.39
C GLU A 142 -11.30 -11.32 -2.38
N ILE A 143 -11.03 -11.41 -3.68
CA ILE A 143 -11.79 -10.67 -4.68
C ILE A 143 -13.09 -11.40 -5.01
N VAL A 144 -13.00 -12.65 -5.50
CA VAL A 144 -14.19 -13.37 -5.98
C VAL A 144 -15.12 -13.71 -4.84
N ASP A 145 -14.60 -14.31 -3.79
CA ASP A 145 -15.43 -14.69 -2.63
C ASP A 145 -15.80 -13.46 -1.79
N GLY A 146 -14.93 -12.43 -1.74
CA GLY A 146 -15.26 -11.15 -1.12
C GLY A 146 -16.44 -10.44 -1.79
N ILE A 147 -16.46 -10.37 -3.13
CA ILE A 147 -17.56 -9.83 -3.92
C ILE A 147 -18.87 -10.57 -3.58
N LYS A 148 -18.85 -11.92 -3.51
CA LYS A 148 -20.02 -12.73 -3.12
C LYS A 148 -20.47 -12.45 -1.68
N LYS A 149 -19.52 -12.38 -0.72
CA LYS A 149 -19.82 -12.05 0.68
C LYS A 149 -20.48 -10.67 0.83
N LEU A 150 -20.12 -9.72 -0.04
CA LEU A 150 -20.72 -8.40 -0.08
C LEU A 150 -22.10 -8.36 -0.78
N GLY A 151 -22.62 -9.52 -1.21
CA GLY A 151 -23.91 -9.62 -1.91
C GLY A 151 -23.88 -9.14 -3.35
N LEU A 152 -22.69 -9.09 -3.95
CA LEU A 152 -22.47 -8.76 -5.35
C LEU A 152 -22.21 -10.01 -6.19
N ASP A 153 -22.46 -9.94 -7.50
CA ASP A 153 -22.26 -11.07 -8.41
C ASP A 153 -20.95 -10.91 -9.20
N PRO A 154 -19.94 -11.77 -8.99
CA PRO A 154 -18.69 -11.75 -9.75
C PRO A 154 -18.89 -11.92 -11.26
N ALA A 155 -19.97 -12.56 -11.72
CA ALA A 155 -20.28 -12.69 -13.15
C ALA A 155 -20.56 -11.35 -13.83
N THR A 156 -20.79 -10.30 -13.05
CA THR A 156 -21.01 -8.93 -13.56
C THR A 156 -19.73 -8.10 -13.63
N ILE A 157 -18.56 -8.66 -13.34
CA ILE A 157 -17.28 -7.97 -13.55
C ILE A 157 -17.10 -7.72 -15.06
N LYS A 158 -16.95 -6.44 -15.44
CA LYS A 158 -16.76 -6.02 -16.83
C LYS A 158 -15.34 -5.56 -17.11
N TYR A 159 -14.74 -4.87 -16.15
CA TYR A 159 -13.40 -4.32 -16.29
C TYR A 159 -12.55 -4.61 -15.07
N VAL A 160 -11.26 -4.79 -15.34
CA VAL A 160 -10.18 -4.85 -14.36
C VAL A 160 -9.16 -3.81 -14.74
N ILE A 161 -8.88 -2.85 -13.88
CA ILE A 161 -7.84 -1.85 -14.10
C ILE A 161 -6.67 -2.20 -13.19
N ILE A 162 -5.52 -2.49 -13.76
CA ILE A 162 -4.29 -2.82 -13.05
C ILE A 162 -3.45 -1.55 -12.94
N THR A 163 -3.11 -1.16 -11.71
CA THR A 163 -2.29 0.02 -11.46
C THR A 163 -0.90 -0.13 -12.02
N HIS A 164 -0.29 -1.32 -11.91
CA HIS A 164 1.03 -1.61 -12.48
C HIS A 164 1.34 -3.12 -12.49
N GLY A 165 2.36 -3.50 -13.24
CA GLY A 165 2.74 -4.89 -13.51
C GLY A 165 3.62 -5.54 -12.43
N HIS A 166 3.27 -5.42 -11.15
CA HIS A 166 3.85 -6.21 -10.07
C HIS A 166 2.85 -7.26 -9.59
N GLY A 167 3.35 -8.43 -9.20
CA GLY A 167 2.53 -9.60 -8.92
C GLY A 167 1.47 -9.42 -7.83
N ASP A 168 1.69 -8.53 -6.88
CA ASP A 168 0.74 -8.17 -5.84
C ASP A 168 -0.45 -7.31 -6.35
N HIS A 169 -0.44 -6.93 -7.64
CA HIS A 169 -1.49 -6.15 -8.28
C HIS A 169 -2.07 -6.82 -9.52
N ASP A 170 -1.29 -7.65 -10.24
CA ASP A 170 -1.67 -8.14 -11.57
C ASP A 170 -1.88 -9.67 -11.69
N GLU A 171 -1.43 -10.47 -10.71
CA GLU A 171 -1.44 -11.94 -10.83
C GLU A 171 -2.85 -12.57 -10.90
N GLY A 172 -3.88 -11.88 -10.41
CA GLY A 172 -5.27 -12.33 -10.53
C GLY A 172 -5.97 -11.92 -11.83
N ALA A 173 -5.32 -11.11 -12.67
CA ALA A 173 -5.97 -10.55 -13.87
C ALA A 173 -6.41 -11.65 -14.85
N LYS A 174 -5.58 -12.68 -15.05
CA LYS A 174 -5.95 -13.82 -15.91
C LYS A 174 -7.15 -14.60 -15.37
N LEU A 175 -7.24 -14.81 -14.06
CA LEU A 175 -8.39 -15.47 -13.43
C LEU A 175 -9.69 -14.72 -13.76
N LEU A 176 -9.69 -13.39 -13.60
CA LEU A 176 -10.89 -12.58 -13.84
C LEU A 176 -11.23 -12.49 -15.33
N GLN A 177 -10.21 -12.41 -16.20
CA GLN A 177 -10.40 -12.42 -17.65
C GLN A 177 -10.99 -13.74 -18.14
N ASP A 178 -10.42 -14.88 -17.75
CA ASP A 178 -10.82 -16.20 -18.25
C ASP A 178 -12.18 -16.64 -17.67
N LYS A 179 -12.41 -16.40 -16.38
CA LYS A 179 -13.57 -16.92 -15.66
C LYS A 179 -14.83 -16.06 -15.85
N TYR A 180 -14.65 -14.74 -16.01
CA TYR A 180 -15.76 -13.78 -16.05
C TYR A 180 -15.81 -12.96 -17.33
N GLY A 181 -14.85 -13.14 -18.25
CA GLY A 181 -14.77 -12.36 -19.49
C GLY A 181 -14.47 -10.88 -19.26
N ALA A 182 -13.81 -10.56 -18.15
CA ALA A 182 -13.47 -9.17 -17.81
C ALA A 182 -12.43 -8.62 -18.79
N HIS A 183 -12.61 -7.37 -19.22
CA HIS A 183 -11.60 -6.64 -19.97
C HIS A 183 -10.50 -6.13 -19.05
N VAL A 184 -9.23 -6.43 -19.36
CA VAL A 184 -8.07 -6.01 -18.56
C VAL A 184 -7.44 -4.78 -19.17
N ILE A 185 -7.27 -3.74 -18.32
CA ILE A 185 -6.67 -2.45 -18.67
C ILE A 185 -5.36 -2.28 -17.92
N MET A 186 -4.27 -1.97 -18.63
CA MET A 186 -2.94 -1.75 -18.06
C MET A 186 -2.14 -0.79 -18.94
N GLY A 187 -1.13 -0.13 -18.39
CA GLY A 187 -0.19 0.70 -19.14
C GLY A 187 0.62 -0.12 -20.15
N ALA A 188 0.93 0.47 -21.31
CA ALA A 188 1.65 -0.24 -22.37
C ALA A 188 2.99 -0.85 -21.92
N PRO A 189 3.87 -0.14 -21.18
CA PRO A 189 5.15 -0.71 -20.73
C PRO A 189 4.98 -1.92 -19.82
N ASP A 190 3.95 -1.92 -18.97
CA ASP A 190 3.71 -3.01 -18.03
C ASP A 190 3.11 -4.22 -18.75
N TRP A 191 2.22 -4.02 -19.73
CA TRP A 191 1.79 -5.06 -20.65
C TRP A 191 2.98 -5.74 -21.35
N ASP A 192 3.93 -4.95 -21.85
CA ASP A 192 5.13 -5.44 -22.52
C ASP A 192 6.01 -6.25 -21.56
N SER A 193 6.18 -5.74 -20.33
CA SER A 193 6.99 -6.38 -19.29
C SER A 193 6.45 -7.75 -18.88
N ILE A 194 5.17 -7.85 -18.51
CA ILE A 194 4.56 -9.11 -18.07
C ILE A 194 4.48 -10.13 -19.20
N THR A 195 4.22 -9.68 -20.43
CA THR A 195 4.17 -10.54 -21.61
C THR A 195 5.55 -11.11 -21.94
N LYS A 196 6.60 -10.28 -21.87
CA LYS A 196 7.98 -10.68 -22.10
C LYS A 196 8.49 -11.64 -21.02
N ALA A 197 8.19 -11.35 -19.75
CA ALA A 197 8.62 -12.20 -18.63
C ALA A 197 7.95 -13.58 -18.68
N ASN A 198 6.67 -13.65 -19.04
CA ASN A 198 5.84 -14.85 -19.19
C ASN A 198 6.01 -15.91 -18.08
N ASN A 199 6.19 -15.43 -16.83
CA ASN A 199 6.46 -16.26 -15.65
C ASN A 199 5.51 -15.95 -14.48
N MET A 200 4.39 -15.30 -14.76
CA MET A 200 3.43 -14.87 -13.75
C MET A 200 2.73 -16.10 -13.14
N PRO A 201 2.74 -16.26 -11.81
CA PRO A 201 1.89 -17.23 -11.14
C PRO A 201 0.42 -16.97 -11.47
N GLY A 202 -0.34 -18.02 -11.80
CA GLY A 202 -1.70 -17.89 -12.32
C GLY A 202 -1.80 -17.66 -13.84
N GLY A 203 -0.68 -17.37 -14.50
CA GLY A 203 -0.56 -17.16 -15.94
C GLY A 203 -0.74 -15.70 -16.34
N VAL A 204 -0.17 -15.34 -17.50
CA VAL A 204 -0.25 -13.98 -18.05
C VAL A 204 -1.63 -13.80 -18.72
N PRO A 205 -2.37 -12.70 -18.39
CA PRO A 205 -3.61 -12.40 -19.08
C PRO A 205 -3.35 -12.08 -20.56
N LYS A 206 -4.33 -12.35 -21.41
CA LYS A 206 -4.27 -11.89 -22.80
C LYS A 206 -4.27 -10.36 -22.81
N ARG A 207 -3.31 -9.76 -23.53
CA ARG A 207 -3.27 -8.30 -23.73
C ARG A 207 -4.60 -7.84 -24.34
N ASP A 208 -5.23 -6.85 -23.69
CA ASP A 208 -6.55 -6.38 -24.07
C ASP A 208 -6.52 -4.85 -24.24
N ILE A 209 -6.85 -4.07 -23.25
CA ILE A 209 -6.92 -2.61 -23.37
C ILE A 209 -5.61 -2.00 -22.87
N VAL A 210 -5.00 -1.16 -23.73
CA VAL A 210 -3.86 -0.33 -23.36
C VAL A 210 -4.38 1.01 -22.89
N ALA A 211 -4.09 1.36 -21.62
CA ALA A 211 -4.49 2.63 -21.06
C ALA A 211 -3.72 3.80 -21.70
N THR A 212 -4.43 4.92 -21.90
CA THR A 212 -3.86 6.19 -22.33
C THR A 212 -4.09 7.27 -21.27
N ASP A 213 -3.22 8.28 -21.27
CA ASP A 213 -3.33 9.38 -20.31
C ASP A 213 -4.62 10.18 -20.50
N GLY A 214 -5.33 10.43 -19.40
CA GLY A 214 -6.63 11.12 -19.43
C GLY A 214 -7.79 10.27 -19.96
N GLN A 215 -7.58 8.98 -20.22
CA GLN A 215 -8.64 8.08 -20.70
C GLN A 215 -9.80 8.02 -19.71
N LYS A 216 -11.01 8.15 -20.20
CA LYS A 216 -12.25 7.98 -19.43
C LYS A 216 -12.86 6.62 -19.74
N LEU A 217 -12.96 5.78 -18.73
CA LEU A 217 -13.68 4.52 -18.77
C LEU A 217 -15.06 4.71 -18.14
N THR A 218 -16.11 4.64 -18.94
CA THR A 218 -17.49 4.73 -18.45
C THR A 218 -18.15 3.35 -18.47
N LEU A 219 -18.71 2.95 -17.34
CA LEU A 219 -19.56 1.77 -17.21
C LEU A 219 -20.83 2.15 -16.45
N GLY A 220 -21.98 2.05 -17.11
CA GLY A 220 -23.24 2.47 -16.52
C GLY A 220 -23.21 3.94 -16.10
N ASP A 221 -23.43 4.19 -14.82
CA ASP A 221 -23.52 5.51 -14.20
C ASP A 221 -22.19 6.03 -13.61
N GLU A 222 -21.10 5.29 -13.77
CA GLU A 222 -19.81 5.66 -13.20
C GLU A 222 -18.74 5.86 -14.29
N THR A 223 -17.82 6.81 -14.06
CA THR A 223 -16.70 7.07 -14.95
C THR A 223 -15.39 7.14 -14.16
N VAL A 224 -14.42 6.31 -14.55
CA VAL A 224 -13.06 6.34 -14.04
C VAL A 224 -12.16 7.09 -15.03
N THR A 225 -11.49 8.14 -14.56
CA THR A 225 -10.45 8.83 -15.35
C THR A 225 -9.10 8.20 -14.99
N ILE A 226 -8.44 7.64 -15.99
CA ILE A 226 -7.13 6.99 -15.88
C ILE A 226 -6.05 8.03 -16.20
N ILE A 227 -5.05 8.14 -15.35
CA ILE A 227 -3.92 9.06 -15.49
C ILE A 227 -2.63 8.26 -15.46
N THR A 228 -1.80 8.39 -16.48
CA THR A 228 -0.48 7.74 -16.47
C THR A 228 0.44 8.48 -15.52
N THR A 229 1.03 7.73 -14.59
CA THR A 229 1.94 8.22 -13.54
C THR A 229 3.19 7.34 -13.48
N PRO A 230 4.01 7.31 -14.56
CA PRO A 230 5.23 6.50 -14.60
C PRO A 230 6.16 6.88 -13.46
N GLY A 231 6.90 5.89 -12.93
CA GLY A 231 7.85 6.08 -11.84
C GLY A 231 8.01 4.81 -11.02
N HIS A 232 6.98 4.37 -10.32
CA HIS A 232 7.02 3.08 -9.62
C HIS A 232 7.26 1.91 -10.60
N THR A 233 6.51 1.89 -11.69
CA THR A 233 6.83 1.20 -12.94
C THR A 233 6.70 2.18 -14.11
N PRO A 234 7.26 1.87 -15.29
CA PRO A 234 7.06 2.71 -16.48
C PRO A 234 5.60 2.79 -16.94
N GLY A 235 4.78 1.79 -16.60
CA GLY A 235 3.36 1.71 -16.99
C GLY A 235 2.38 2.07 -15.87
N THR A 236 2.84 2.58 -14.73
CA THR A 236 1.98 2.92 -13.59
C THR A 236 0.82 3.82 -13.96
N LEU A 237 -0.37 3.45 -13.50
CA LEU A 237 -1.63 4.16 -13.66
C LEU A 237 -2.15 4.63 -12.29
N SER A 238 -2.63 5.86 -12.25
CA SER A 238 -3.43 6.41 -11.15
C SER A 238 -4.83 6.72 -11.65
N MET A 239 -5.81 6.89 -10.76
CA MET A 239 -7.20 7.04 -11.17
C MET A 239 -7.92 8.10 -10.35
N ILE A 240 -8.87 8.77 -11.00
CA ILE A 240 -9.84 9.66 -10.34
C ILE A 240 -11.23 9.19 -10.71
N PHE A 241 -12.10 9.01 -9.72
CA PHE A 241 -13.47 8.56 -9.92
C PHE A 241 -14.39 9.00 -8.77
N PRO A 242 -15.71 9.10 -9.03
CA PRO A 242 -16.68 9.40 -7.99
C PRO A 242 -17.04 8.16 -7.17
N VAL A 243 -17.43 8.40 -5.91
CA VAL A 243 -18.12 7.43 -5.06
C VAL A 243 -19.32 8.09 -4.40
N LYS A 244 -20.30 7.28 -3.95
CA LYS A 244 -21.54 7.77 -3.33
C LYS A 244 -21.54 7.41 -1.85
N ASP A 245 -21.74 8.40 -0.98
CA ASP A 245 -21.87 8.21 0.47
C ASP A 245 -23.17 8.89 0.96
N HIS A 246 -24.18 8.11 1.32
CA HIS A 246 -25.47 8.61 1.78
C HIS A 246 -26.09 9.67 0.84
N GLY A 247 -26.05 9.42 -0.47
CA GLY A 247 -26.56 10.30 -1.51
C GLY A 247 -25.66 11.47 -1.89
N LYS A 248 -24.51 11.66 -1.23
CA LYS A 248 -23.49 12.64 -1.62
C LYS A 248 -22.50 11.99 -2.57
N THR A 249 -22.08 12.72 -3.58
CA THR A 249 -20.96 12.31 -4.47
C THR A 249 -19.66 12.87 -3.90
N LEU A 250 -18.69 12.00 -3.68
CA LEU A 250 -17.32 12.32 -3.26
C LEU A 250 -16.35 11.88 -4.34
N THR A 251 -15.19 12.51 -4.40
CA THR A 251 -14.16 12.19 -5.41
C THR A 251 -12.98 11.48 -4.76
N VAL A 252 -12.61 10.35 -5.36
CA VAL A 252 -11.45 9.53 -4.97
C VAL A 252 -10.28 9.86 -5.90
N ALA A 253 -9.09 10.06 -5.31
CA ALA A 253 -7.80 9.99 -5.97
C ALA A 253 -7.13 8.66 -5.56
N TYR A 254 -6.90 7.78 -6.52
CA TYR A 254 -6.20 6.51 -6.33
C TYR A 254 -4.76 6.60 -6.84
N SER A 255 -3.78 6.64 -5.93
CA SER A 255 -2.36 6.63 -6.24
C SER A 255 -1.90 5.20 -6.55
N GLY A 256 -1.52 4.94 -7.79
CA GLY A 256 -1.27 3.58 -8.28
C GLY A 256 0.15 3.05 -8.10
N GLY A 257 1.09 3.84 -7.54
CA GLY A 257 2.45 3.38 -7.27
C GLY A 257 3.22 4.37 -6.40
N THR A 258 3.54 3.96 -5.15
CA THR A 258 4.13 4.85 -4.15
C THR A 258 5.56 4.46 -3.78
N ALA A 259 5.88 3.17 -3.65
CA ALA A 259 7.18 2.69 -3.18
C ALA A 259 8.32 2.90 -4.18
N PHE A 260 9.56 3.02 -3.67
CA PHE A 260 10.78 3.20 -4.46
C PHE A 260 11.50 1.86 -4.74
N ASN A 261 10.77 0.83 -5.12
CA ASN A 261 11.30 -0.50 -5.48
C ASN A 261 11.65 -0.61 -6.97
N PHE A 262 12.20 0.44 -7.54
CA PHE A 262 12.69 0.55 -8.91
C PHE A 262 14.22 0.80 -8.94
N PRO A 263 14.89 0.69 -10.12
CA PRO A 263 16.32 0.98 -10.24
C PRO A 263 16.64 2.38 -9.72
N ARG A 264 17.65 2.47 -8.85
CA ARG A 264 18.05 3.74 -8.24
C ARG A 264 18.88 4.55 -9.23
N ASP A 265 18.18 5.41 -9.94
CA ASP A 265 18.72 6.34 -10.94
C ASP A 265 18.07 7.72 -10.73
N PRO A 266 18.86 8.80 -10.64
CA PRO A 266 18.34 10.16 -10.49
C PRO A 266 17.27 10.56 -11.52
N ALA A 267 17.43 10.16 -12.80
CA ALA A 267 16.46 10.46 -13.85
C ALA A 267 15.13 9.71 -13.64
N HIS A 268 15.20 8.51 -13.06
CA HIS A 268 14.00 7.77 -12.68
C HIS A 268 13.22 8.49 -11.58
N PHE A 269 13.92 9.02 -10.57
CA PHE A 269 13.28 9.85 -9.53
C PHE A 269 12.70 11.13 -10.09
N ASP A 270 13.31 11.78 -11.09
CA ASP A 270 12.73 12.94 -11.77
C ASP A 270 11.38 12.58 -12.43
N THR A 271 11.30 11.42 -13.06
CA THR A 271 10.05 10.90 -13.65
C THR A 271 8.98 10.65 -12.59
N TYR A 272 9.36 10.03 -11.47
CA TYR A 272 8.45 9.79 -10.35
C TYR A 272 7.93 11.10 -9.75
N ILE A 273 8.80 12.07 -9.47
CA ILE A 273 8.45 13.37 -8.91
C ILE A 273 7.49 14.13 -9.84
N ALA A 274 7.78 14.15 -11.14
CA ALA A 274 6.90 14.75 -12.14
C ALA A 274 5.51 14.10 -12.14
N SER A 275 5.44 12.78 -12.02
CA SER A 275 4.18 12.03 -11.92
C SER A 275 3.40 12.36 -10.65
N GLN A 276 4.07 12.49 -9.50
CA GLN A 276 3.42 12.89 -8.24
C GLN A 276 2.82 14.30 -8.35
N HIS A 277 3.56 15.26 -8.91
CA HIS A 277 3.07 16.62 -9.13
C HIS A 277 1.88 16.64 -10.09
N LYS A 278 1.96 15.91 -11.21
CA LYS A 278 0.88 15.78 -12.18
C LYS A 278 -0.40 15.24 -11.52
N PHE A 279 -0.28 14.17 -10.74
CA PHE A 279 -1.43 13.54 -10.13
C PHE A 279 -2.00 14.37 -8.97
N ALA A 280 -1.14 15.05 -8.19
CA ALA A 280 -1.57 16.02 -7.18
C ALA A 280 -2.43 17.14 -7.79
N ALA A 281 -1.97 17.72 -8.92
CA ALA A 281 -2.72 18.74 -9.63
C ALA A 281 -4.07 18.22 -10.16
N ALA A 282 -4.09 17.01 -10.71
CA ALA A 282 -5.32 16.38 -11.20
C ALA A 282 -6.32 16.09 -10.07
N ALA A 283 -5.83 15.58 -8.92
CA ALA A 283 -6.64 15.33 -7.73
C ALA A 283 -7.25 16.63 -7.18
N ALA A 284 -6.46 17.69 -7.10
CA ALA A 284 -6.93 19.01 -6.66
C ALA A 284 -7.97 19.59 -7.63
N ALA A 285 -7.72 19.53 -8.94
CA ALA A 285 -8.65 20.01 -9.97
C ALA A 285 -9.99 19.25 -9.96
N ALA A 286 -9.97 17.96 -9.61
CA ALA A 286 -11.16 17.14 -9.46
C ALA A 286 -11.88 17.32 -8.11
N GLY A 287 -11.35 18.11 -7.20
CA GLY A 287 -11.90 18.30 -5.86
C GLY A 287 -11.86 17.00 -5.03
N ALA A 288 -10.80 16.20 -5.15
CA ALA A 288 -10.67 14.96 -4.42
C ALA A 288 -10.66 15.20 -2.90
N THR A 289 -11.44 14.39 -2.17
CA THR A 289 -11.53 14.41 -0.71
C THR A 289 -11.13 13.07 -0.10
N ILE A 290 -10.91 12.06 -0.93
CA ILE A 290 -10.53 10.70 -0.56
C ILE A 290 -9.23 10.37 -1.30
N LEU A 291 -8.22 9.89 -0.56
CA LEU A 291 -7.02 9.29 -1.12
C LEU A 291 -6.99 7.82 -0.76
N ILE A 292 -6.76 6.99 -1.76
CA ILE A 292 -6.46 5.57 -1.58
C ILE A 292 -5.19 5.22 -2.36
N SER A 293 -4.58 4.11 -1.96
CA SER A 293 -3.39 3.54 -2.59
C SER A 293 -3.57 2.04 -2.76
N ASN A 294 -2.65 1.42 -3.45
CA ASN A 294 -2.62 -0.02 -3.68
C ASN A 294 -2.03 -0.83 -2.51
N HIS A 295 -1.48 -0.17 -1.47
CA HIS A 295 -1.04 -0.82 -0.24
C HIS A 295 -1.62 -0.11 0.99
N SER A 296 -2.07 -0.89 1.97
CA SER A 296 -2.64 -0.40 3.24
C SER A 296 -1.65 0.41 4.07
N GLU A 297 -0.33 0.23 3.90
CA GLU A 297 0.68 1.01 4.60
C GLU A 297 0.71 2.48 4.16
N PHE A 298 0.25 2.80 2.94
CA PHE A 298 0.25 4.16 2.42
C PHE A 298 -1.03 4.93 2.73
N ASP A 299 -2.17 4.25 2.76
CA ASP A 299 -3.49 4.88 2.94
C ASP A 299 -4.22 4.41 4.20
N GLN A 300 -3.64 3.46 4.95
CA GLN A 300 -4.24 2.82 6.12
C GLN A 300 -5.57 2.10 5.82
N ALA A 301 -5.76 1.60 4.58
CA ALA A 301 -7.03 1.03 4.16
C ALA A 301 -7.49 -0.10 5.09
N TYR A 302 -6.63 -1.07 5.42
CA TYR A 302 -6.98 -2.18 6.32
C TYR A 302 -7.41 -1.70 7.71
N LEU A 303 -6.79 -0.66 8.25
CA LEU A 303 -7.21 -0.05 9.52
C LEU A 303 -8.57 0.63 9.38
N LYS A 304 -8.75 1.42 8.31
CA LYS A 304 -9.96 2.21 8.06
C LYS A 304 -11.19 1.36 7.80
N VAL A 305 -11.07 0.22 7.08
CA VAL A 305 -12.21 -0.68 6.83
C VAL A 305 -12.68 -1.39 8.09
N ASN A 306 -11.79 -1.57 9.07
CA ASN A 306 -12.12 -2.16 10.37
C ASN A 306 -12.58 -1.12 11.41
N PHE A 307 -12.62 0.16 11.04
CA PHE A 307 -13.07 1.21 11.92
C PHE A 307 -14.60 1.29 11.95
N ALA A 308 -15.20 1.05 13.12
CA ALA A 308 -16.65 1.11 13.29
C ALA A 308 -17.15 2.56 13.20
N ARG A 309 -17.87 2.91 12.14
CA ARG A 309 -18.52 4.22 11.98
C ARG A 309 -19.73 4.33 12.91
N LYS A 310 -19.87 5.45 13.60
CA LYS A 310 -21.11 5.81 14.29
C LYS A 310 -22.09 6.47 13.30
N PRO A 311 -23.40 6.37 13.51
CA PRO A 311 -24.37 7.09 12.68
C PRO A 311 -24.04 8.58 12.59
N GLY A 312 -24.02 9.14 11.39
CA GLY A 312 -23.68 10.55 11.14
C GLY A 312 -22.19 10.90 11.13
N GLN A 313 -21.32 9.94 11.37
CA GLN A 313 -19.87 10.15 11.27
C GLN A 313 -19.40 9.99 9.82
N ASP A 314 -18.55 10.89 9.36
CA ASP A 314 -17.90 10.75 8.05
C ASP A 314 -17.04 9.48 7.98
N SER A 315 -16.85 8.96 6.77
CA SER A 315 -15.96 7.84 6.53
C SER A 315 -14.51 8.20 6.87
N PRO A 316 -13.73 7.32 7.54
CA PRO A 316 -12.32 7.57 7.80
C PRO A 316 -11.48 7.69 6.52
N PHE A 317 -12.04 7.33 5.38
CA PHE A 317 -11.44 7.55 4.07
C PHE A 317 -11.56 9.00 3.57
N VAL A 318 -12.49 9.78 4.11
CA VAL A 318 -12.65 11.20 3.74
C VAL A 318 -11.67 12.02 4.58
N ILE A 319 -10.50 12.28 4.01
CA ILE A 319 -9.40 12.99 4.69
C ILE A 319 -9.29 14.45 4.28
N GLY A 320 -9.99 14.84 3.23
CA GLY A 320 -10.01 16.22 2.70
C GLY A 320 -8.82 16.58 1.81
N PRO A 321 -8.95 17.70 1.07
CA PRO A 321 -7.96 18.11 0.06
C PRO A 321 -6.60 18.45 0.66
N ASP A 322 -6.56 19.04 1.86
CA ASP A 322 -5.30 19.42 2.52
C ASP A 322 -4.47 18.19 2.90
N ALA A 323 -5.10 17.11 3.39
CA ALA A 323 -4.39 15.88 3.69
C ALA A 323 -3.90 15.20 2.40
N ILE A 324 -4.69 15.24 1.31
CA ILE A 324 -4.25 14.74 0.00
C ILE A 324 -3.03 15.51 -0.51
N ALA A 325 -3.04 16.84 -0.42
CA ALA A 325 -1.88 17.65 -0.79
C ALA A 325 -0.64 17.30 0.04
N ARG A 326 -0.79 17.05 1.35
CA ARG A 326 0.30 16.63 2.23
C ARG A 326 0.85 15.24 1.85
N TYR A 327 0.01 14.29 1.43
CA TYR A 327 0.47 13.00 0.91
C TYR A 327 1.43 13.18 -0.27
N PHE A 328 1.07 14.00 -1.24
CA PHE A 328 1.94 14.27 -2.39
C PHE A 328 3.20 15.05 -2.02
N THR A 329 3.15 15.90 -0.99
CA THR A 329 4.36 16.49 -0.40
C THR A 329 5.27 15.41 0.18
N VAL A 330 4.74 14.45 0.95
CA VAL A 330 5.54 13.34 1.49
C VAL A 330 6.21 12.56 0.36
N THR A 331 5.45 12.15 -0.66
CA THR A 331 6.01 11.33 -1.76
C THR A 331 7.05 12.09 -2.58
N GLY A 332 6.82 13.38 -2.87
CA GLY A 332 7.74 14.23 -3.60
C GLY A 332 9.03 14.53 -2.83
N GLU A 333 8.91 14.97 -1.58
CA GLU A 333 10.05 15.32 -0.73
C GLU A 333 10.93 14.10 -0.42
N CYS A 334 10.32 12.94 -0.16
CA CYS A 334 11.09 11.71 0.03
C CYS A 334 11.83 11.29 -1.25
N ALA A 335 11.22 11.50 -2.43
CA ALA A 335 11.87 11.21 -3.71
C ALA A 335 13.04 12.16 -3.99
N GLU A 336 12.91 13.45 -3.67
CA GLU A 336 14.02 14.41 -3.76
C GLU A 336 15.16 14.06 -2.79
N ALA A 337 14.85 13.67 -1.55
CA ALA A 337 15.84 13.20 -0.59
C ALA A 337 16.63 12.00 -1.14
N GLU A 338 15.94 10.99 -1.70
CA GLU A 338 16.59 9.81 -2.29
C GLU A 338 17.43 10.16 -3.52
N LYS A 339 16.94 11.04 -4.38
CA LYS A 339 17.70 11.54 -5.54
C LYS A 339 19.01 12.24 -5.13
N LEU A 340 18.99 13.01 -4.04
CA LEU A 340 20.18 13.64 -3.50
C LEU A 340 21.16 12.62 -2.90
N ARG A 341 20.68 11.62 -2.17
CA ARG A 341 21.51 10.52 -1.64
C ARG A 341 22.27 9.80 -2.75
N LEU A 342 21.66 9.63 -3.92
CA LEU A 342 22.30 8.99 -5.08
C LEU A 342 23.38 9.85 -5.74
N LYS A 343 23.31 11.18 -5.60
CA LYS A 343 24.33 12.10 -6.16
C LYS A 343 25.55 12.25 -5.26
N GLY A 344 25.40 11.96 -3.97
CA GLY A 344 26.48 12.04 -2.97
C GLY A 344 27.17 10.69 -2.69
N SER A 345 26.71 9.60 -3.28
CA SER A 345 27.29 8.25 -3.26
C SER A 345 28.05 8.00 -4.55
#